data_11229c409ac6c58561791336c4540b39
#
_entry.id   11229c409ac6c58561791336c4540b39
#
_cell.length_a   1.000
_cell.length_b   1.000
_cell.length_c   1.000
_cell.angle_alpha   90.00
_cell.angle_beta   90.00
_cell.angle_gamma   90.00
#
_symmetry.space_group_name_H-M   'P 1'
#
loop_
_entity.id
_entity.type
_entity.pdbx_description
1 polymer ?
#
loop_
_entity_poly.entity_id
_entity_poly.type
_entity_poly.pdbx_seq_one_letter_code
_entity_poly.pdbx_strand_id
1 'polypeptide(L)'
;EGSAAGWRLGVAYEMEEIALRVSAIYNAPASYNLTGTAFGAAADASVTAPQSIELKAQTGVAPGWLVLGSVKWVDWSVIDTLTVNNPVTPVATTLNYRDGWTVTGGVGHVLTPDLTVLGTVTWDRGTSSVNGAGVLENGTQTDRWGLTLGAAYDISENVEFSGGVSYSTIAAGSNLQDETWDRGSVLAISASLKASF
;
A
#
# COMPACT_ATOMS: atom_id res chain seq x y z
N GLU A 1 -18.40 -15.12 -10.88
CA GLU A 1 -17.51 -15.64 -9.85
C GLU A 1 -16.22 -16.13 -10.49
N GLY A 2 -15.11 -16.17 -9.72
CA GLY A 2 -13.83 -16.68 -10.21
C GLY A 2 -12.87 -16.91 -9.07
N SER A 3 -11.88 -17.80 -9.28
CA SER A 3 -10.81 -18.07 -8.32
C SER A 3 -9.47 -18.15 -9.03
N ALA A 4 -8.40 -17.79 -8.33
CA ALA A 4 -7.04 -17.92 -8.83
C ALA A 4 -6.12 -18.43 -7.72
N ALA A 5 -5.08 -19.16 -8.10
CA ALA A 5 -4.00 -19.52 -7.19
C ALA A 5 -2.90 -18.46 -7.24
N GLY A 6 -2.41 -18.08 -6.08
CA GLY A 6 -1.25 -17.19 -5.95
C GLY A 6 -0.27 -17.77 -4.94
N TRP A 7 0.97 -17.29 -4.98
CA TRP A 7 1.99 -17.65 -4.01
C TRP A 7 2.78 -16.42 -3.56
N ARG A 8 3.39 -16.55 -2.40
CA ARG A 8 4.22 -15.52 -1.79
C ARG A 8 5.49 -16.15 -1.27
N LEU A 9 6.62 -15.46 -1.50
CA LEU A 9 7.91 -15.81 -0.94
C LEU A 9 8.43 -14.64 -0.12
N GLY A 10 9.01 -14.94 1.05
CA GLY A 10 9.64 -13.92 1.89
C GLY A 10 10.91 -14.47 2.52
N VAL A 11 11.91 -13.59 2.66
CA VAL A 11 13.13 -13.85 3.39
C VAL A 11 13.38 -12.71 4.35
N ALA A 12 13.97 -13.01 5.51
CA ALA A 12 14.40 -12.00 6.46
C ALA A 12 15.78 -12.38 7.00
N TYR A 13 16.58 -11.36 7.27
CA TYR A 13 17.86 -11.46 7.97
C TYR A 13 17.83 -10.53 9.19
N GLU A 14 18.27 -11.02 10.31
CA GLU A 14 18.27 -10.30 11.59
C GLU A 14 19.64 -10.36 12.24
N MET A 15 20.04 -9.26 12.87
CA MET A 15 21.24 -9.15 13.70
C MET A 15 20.84 -8.35 14.95
N GLU A 16 20.70 -9.05 16.06
CA GLU A 16 20.14 -8.50 17.31
C GLU A 16 21.03 -7.42 17.92
N GLU A 17 22.36 -7.53 17.79
CA GLU A 17 23.33 -6.63 18.40
C GLU A 17 23.15 -5.16 17.98
N ILE A 18 22.65 -4.94 16.81
CA ILE A 18 22.38 -3.59 16.26
C ILE A 18 20.91 -3.39 15.89
N ALA A 19 20.01 -4.27 16.37
CA ALA A 19 18.59 -4.28 15.99
C ALA A 19 18.36 -4.23 14.46
N LEU A 20 19.30 -4.78 13.68
CA LEU A 20 19.18 -4.85 12.23
C LEU A 20 18.16 -5.92 11.86
N ARG A 21 17.21 -5.53 11.02
CA ARG A 21 16.32 -6.46 10.32
C ARG A 21 16.15 -5.98 8.89
N VAL A 22 16.47 -6.85 7.94
CA VAL A 22 16.22 -6.64 6.51
C VAL A 22 15.32 -7.74 6.01
N SER A 23 14.28 -7.40 5.27
CA SER A 23 13.38 -8.39 4.69
C SER A 23 13.01 -8.04 3.27
N ALA A 24 12.80 -9.08 2.46
CA ALA A 24 12.28 -8.98 1.10
C ALA A 24 11.09 -9.92 0.95
N ILE A 25 10.01 -9.41 0.36
CA ILE A 25 8.78 -10.14 0.14
C ILE A 25 8.40 -10.00 -1.33
N TYR A 26 8.15 -11.11 -2.01
CA TYR A 26 7.59 -11.16 -3.34
C TYR A 26 6.20 -11.80 -3.31
N ASN A 27 5.23 -11.16 -3.93
CA ASN A 27 3.91 -11.72 -4.18
C ASN A 27 3.76 -11.94 -5.68
N ALA A 28 3.44 -13.17 -6.10
CA ALA A 28 3.23 -13.53 -7.48
C ALA A 28 1.91 -12.93 -8.01
N PRO A 29 1.83 -12.66 -9.32
CA PRO A 29 0.57 -12.26 -9.93
C PRO A 29 -0.42 -13.42 -9.88
N ALA A 30 -1.72 -13.09 -9.86
CA ALA A 30 -2.79 -14.09 -9.90
C ALA A 30 -3.83 -13.68 -10.94
N SER A 31 -4.08 -14.52 -11.96
CA SER A 31 -5.04 -14.25 -13.01
C SER A 31 -6.37 -14.88 -12.66
N TYR A 32 -7.43 -14.07 -12.69
CA TYR A 32 -8.80 -14.47 -12.42
C TYR A 32 -9.58 -14.50 -13.71
N ASN A 33 -10.22 -15.64 -13.99
CA ASN A 33 -11.26 -15.75 -15.00
C ASN A 33 -12.61 -15.63 -14.28
N LEU A 34 -13.29 -14.52 -14.52
CA LEU A 34 -14.55 -14.18 -13.87
C LEU A 34 -15.70 -14.55 -14.82
N THR A 35 -16.70 -15.20 -14.29
CA THR A 35 -17.95 -15.50 -15.01
C THR A 35 -19.15 -14.97 -14.26
N GLY A 36 -20.14 -14.47 -14.96
CA GLY A 36 -21.33 -13.88 -14.35
C GLY A 36 -22.39 -13.49 -15.36
N THR A 37 -23.15 -12.47 -15.01
CA THR A 37 -24.19 -11.90 -15.86
C THR A 37 -24.00 -10.39 -15.94
N ALA A 38 -24.00 -9.85 -17.15
CA ALA A 38 -24.01 -8.41 -17.40
C ALA A 38 -25.04 -8.10 -18.51
N PHE A 39 -25.76 -7.00 -18.38
CA PHE A 39 -26.79 -6.57 -19.35
C PHE A 39 -27.83 -7.67 -19.69
N GLY A 40 -28.16 -8.51 -18.68
CA GLY A 40 -29.15 -9.59 -18.83
C GLY A 40 -28.67 -10.85 -19.56
N ALA A 41 -27.40 -10.96 -19.91
CA ALA A 41 -26.84 -12.11 -20.59
C ALA A 41 -25.56 -12.63 -19.87
N ALA A 42 -25.17 -13.87 -20.18
CA ALA A 42 -23.92 -14.42 -19.66
C ALA A 42 -22.72 -13.55 -20.07
N ALA A 43 -21.80 -13.34 -19.16
CA ALA A 43 -20.61 -12.52 -19.38
C ALA A 43 -19.39 -13.15 -18.74
N ASP A 44 -18.23 -12.90 -19.32
CA ASP A 44 -16.93 -13.25 -18.76
C ASP A 44 -15.96 -12.08 -18.82
N ALA A 45 -14.99 -12.10 -17.91
CA ALA A 45 -13.89 -11.15 -17.87
C ALA A 45 -12.63 -11.84 -17.32
N SER A 46 -11.47 -11.38 -17.77
CA SER A 46 -10.19 -11.80 -17.19
C SER A 46 -9.49 -10.60 -16.60
N VAL A 47 -8.95 -10.76 -15.38
CA VAL A 47 -8.18 -9.73 -14.70
C VAL A 47 -7.00 -10.38 -13.97
N THR A 48 -5.83 -9.74 -14.04
CA THR A 48 -4.64 -10.22 -13.32
C THR A 48 -4.37 -9.29 -12.14
N ALA A 49 -4.41 -9.83 -10.91
CA ALA A 49 -3.89 -9.13 -9.74
C ALA A 49 -2.37 -8.95 -9.91
N PRO A 50 -1.84 -7.75 -9.73
CA PRO A 50 -0.43 -7.44 -9.99
C PRO A 50 0.51 -8.17 -9.04
N GLN A 51 1.69 -8.51 -9.52
CA GLN A 51 2.80 -8.90 -8.68
C GLN A 51 3.32 -7.71 -7.87
N SER A 52 4.05 -7.99 -6.79
CA SER A 52 4.69 -6.95 -6.00
C SER A 52 5.96 -7.41 -5.33
N ILE A 53 6.88 -6.47 -5.12
CA ILE A 53 8.10 -6.64 -4.32
C ILE A 53 8.08 -5.61 -3.22
N GLU A 54 8.36 -6.03 -1.99
CA GLU A 54 8.51 -5.14 -0.84
C GLU A 54 9.84 -5.43 -0.13
N LEU A 55 10.65 -4.39 0.02
CA LEU A 55 11.89 -4.40 0.79
C LEU A 55 11.68 -3.56 2.06
N LYS A 56 12.08 -4.10 3.20
CA LYS A 56 12.06 -3.38 4.48
C LYS A 56 13.41 -3.52 5.15
N ALA A 57 13.86 -2.44 5.76
CA ALA A 57 15.06 -2.43 6.58
C ALA A 57 14.84 -1.58 7.84
N GLN A 58 15.42 -2.01 8.93
CA GLN A 58 15.53 -1.22 10.16
C GLN A 58 16.89 -1.50 10.82
N THR A 59 17.38 -0.54 11.58
CA THR A 59 18.60 -0.72 12.39
C THR A 59 18.65 0.29 13.54
N GLY A 60 19.26 -0.12 14.64
CA GLY A 60 19.65 0.77 15.72
C GLY A 60 20.83 1.65 15.26
N VAL A 61 20.72 2.96 15.45
CA VAL A 61 21.76 3.93 15.04
C VAL A 61 22.44 4.59 16.24
N ALA A 62 21.81 4.53 17.41
CA ALA A 62 22.33 4.97 18.70
C ALA A 62 21.52 4.28 19.82
N PRO A 63 21.97 4.32 21.10
CA PRO A 63 21.20 3.78 22.21
C PRO A 63 19.77 4.35 22.26
N GLY A 64 18.77 3.48 22.16
CA GLY A 64 17.37 3.83 22.14
C GLY A 64 16.86 4.43 20.82
N TRP A 65 17.65 4.54 19.76
CA TRP A 65 17.26 5.07 18.47
C TRP A 65 17.25 4.00 17.38
N LEU A 66 16.14 3.91 16.68
CA LEU A 66 15.92 3.03 15.53
C LEU A 66 15.59 3.86 14.29
N VAL A 67 16.21 3.55 13.16
CA VAL A 67 15.82 4.06 11.85
C VAL A 67 15.21 2.92 11.06
N LEU A 68 14.16 3.20 10.32
CA LEU A 68 13.50 2.23 9.47
C LEU A 68 13.13 2.81 8.11
N GLY A 69 13.02 1.94 7.13
CA GLY A 69 12.59 2.30 5.80
C GLY A 69 12.00 1.12 5.05
N SER A 70 11.13 1.41 4.11
CA SER A 70 10.61 0.40 3.18
C SER A 70 10.38 0.98 1.80
N VAL A 71 10.51 0.12 0.79
CA VAL A 71 10.14 0.39 -0.59
C VAL A 71 9.29 -0.76 -1.09
N LYS A 72 8.10 -0.44 -1.61
CA LYS A 72 7.20 -1.40 -2.23
C LYS A 72 6.94 -0.99 -3.66
N TRP A 73 7.10 -1.92 -4.58
CA TRP A 73 6.72 -1.83 -5.98
C TRP A 73 5.55 -2.76 -6.26
N VAL A 74 4.59 -2.31 -7.06
CA VAL A 74 3.45 -3.09 -7.52
C VAL A 74 3.26 -2.87 -9.00
N ASP A 75 3.25 -3.94 -9.77
CA ASP A 75 3.10 -3.98 -11.23
C ASP A 75 1.64 -3.70 -11.65
N TRP A 76 1.15 -2.47 -11.39
CA TRP A 76 -0.20 -2.09 -11.79
C TRP A 76 -0.35 -1.95 -13.30
N SER A 77 0.74 -1.83 -14.05
CA SER A 77 0.73 -1.74 -15.50
C SER A 77 0.18 -3.00 -16.18
N VAL A 78 0.14 -4.13 -15.48
CA VAL A 78 -0.52 -5.36 -15.95
C VAL A 78 -2.03 -5.19 -16.15
N ILE A 79 -2.65 -4.18 -15.50
CA ILE A 79 -4.07 -3.85 -15.68
C ILE A 79 -4.18 -2.68 -16.66
N ASP A 80 -3.97 -2.98 -17.94
CA ASP A 80 -4.07 -2.02 -19.03
C ASP A 80 -5.53 -1.83 -19.48
N THR A 81 -6.20 -2.92 -19.82
CA THR A 81 -7.58 -2.89 -20.33
C THR A 81 -8.42 -3.97 -19.63
N LEU A 82 -9.52 -3.56 -19.04
CA LEU A 82 -10.55 -4.47 -18.54
C LEU A 82 -11.59 -4.73 -19.62
N THR A 83 -11.67 -5.96 -20.11
CA THR A 83 -12.66 -6.37 -21.09
C THR A 83 -13.71 -7.26 -20.44
N VAL A 84 -14.98 -6.88 -20.56
CA VAL A 84 -16.12 -7.71 -20.22
C VAL A 84 -16.75 -8.21 -21.52
N ASN A 85 -16.62 -9.50 -21.79
CA ASN A 85 -17.21 -10.15 -22.96
C ASN A 85 -18.67 -10.46 -22.66
N ASN A 86 -19.54 -9.93 -23.50
CA ASN A 86 -20.99 -10.15 -23.42
C ASN A 86 -21.56 -10.18 -24.85
N PRO A 87 -22.41 -11.17 -25.21
CA PRO A 87 -22.93 -11.29 -26.55
C PRO A 87 -23.88 -10.14 -26.97
N VAL A 88 -24.40 -9.39 -26.00
CA VAL A 88 -25.30 -8.26 -26.28
C VAL A 88 -24.49 -6.97 -26.45
N THR A 89 -23.57 -6.69 -25.52
CA THR A 89 -22.77 -5.45 -25.49
C THR A 89 -21.43 -5.73 -24.87
N PRO A 90 -20.40 -6.13 -25.62
CA PRO A 90 -19.07 -6.23 -25.11
C PRO A 90 -18.53 -4.84 -24.68
N VAL A 91 -17.91 -4.74 -23.53
CA VAL A 91 -17.37 -3.49 -22.99
C VAL A 91 -15.88 -3.68 -22.73
N ALA A 92 -15.08 -2.77 -23.30
CA ALA A 92 -13.65 -2.68 -23.00
C ALA A 92 -13.36 -1.31 -22.38
N THR A 93 -12.78 -1.31 -21.18
CA THR A 93 -12.39 -0.08 -20.50
C THR A 93 -10.88 -0.06 -20.39
N THR A 94 -10.24 0.87 -21.08
CA THR A 94 -8.80 1.11 -20.96
C THR A 94 -8.54 1.79 -19.61
N LEU A 95 -7.73 1.18 -18.78
CA LEU A 95 -7.33 1.68 -17.47
C LEU A 95 -5.94 2.31 -17.51
N ASN A 96 -5.04 1.74 -18.32
CA ASN A 96 -3.70 2.26 -18.60
C ASN A 96 -2.96 2.67 -17.31
N TYR A 97 -3.00 1.80 -16.29
CA TYR A 97 -2.31 2.07 -15.04
C TYR A 97 -0.79 2.00 -15.21
N ARG A 98 -0.09 2.77 -14.41
CA ARG A 98 1.37 2.71 -14.25
C ARG A 98 1.75 2.04 -12.95
N ASP A 99 2.96 1.52 -12.86
CA ASP A 99 3.48 0.88 -11.65
C ASP A 99 3.35 1.77 -10.43
N GLY A 100 2.87 1.17 -9.35
CA GLY A 100 2.78 1.80 -8.03
C GLY A 100 4.10 1.69 -7.27
N TRP A 101 4.44 2.76 -6.58
CA TRP A 101 5.58 2.81 -5.67
C TRP A 101 5.15 3.41 -4.34
N THR A 102 5.49 2.72 -3.25
CA THR A 102 5.31 3.24 -1.90
C THR A 102 6.66 3.27 -1.21
N VAL A 103 7.06 4.42 -0.71
CA VAL A 103 8.32 4.61 0.02
C VAL A 103 8.00 5.15 1.40
N THR A 104 8.52 4.49 2.43
CA THR A 104 8.37 4.91 3.83
C THR A 104 9.74 5.06 4.47
N GLY A 105 9.93 6.13 5.23
CA GLY A 105 11.06 6.33 6.11
C GLY A 105 10.59 6.74 7.50
N GLY A 106 11.31 6.32 8.53
CA GLY A 106 10.90 6.63 9.89
C GLY A 106 11.98 6.46 10.93
N VAL A 107 11.68 6.97 12.13
CA VAL A 107 12.55 6.93 13.30
C VAL A 107 11.73 6.51 14.50
N GLY A 108 12.24 5.54 15.25
CA GLY A 108 11.75 5.13 16.57
C GLY A 108 12.70 5.57 17.66
N HIS A 109 12.18 5.89 18.83
CA HIS A 109 12.97 6.25 20.00
C HIS A 109 12.34 5.73 21.29
N VAL A 110 13.18 5.11 22.11
CA VAL A 110 12.85 4.69 23.48
C VAL A 110 12.99 5.92 24.38
N LEU A 111 11.87 6.53 24.75
CA LEU A 111 11.85 7.72 25.62
C LEU A 111 12.09 7.36 27.10
N THR A 112 11.48 6.27 27.54
CA THR A 112 11.67 5.67 28.88
C THR A 112 11.75 4.15 28.74
N PRO A 113 12.14 3.39 29.77
CA PRO A 113 12.14 1.93 29.71
C PRO A 113 10.81 1.33 29.24
N ASP A 114 9.70 1.99 29.54
CA ASP A 114 8.34 1.52 29.23
C ASP A 114 7.67 2.24 28.07
N LEU A 115 8.28 3.31 27.49
CA LEU A 115 7.68 4.13 26.45
C LEU A 115 8.55 4.24 25.23
N THR A 116 8.07 3.72 24.12
CA THR A 116 8.66 3.87 22.79
C THR A 116 7.76 4.72 21.90
N VAL A 117 8.34 5.63 21.14
CA VAL A 117 7.63 6.46 20.13
C VAL A 117 8.18 6.20 18.75
N LEU A 118 7.33 6.40 17.75
CA LEU A 118 7.65 6.20 16.34
C LEU A 118 7.09 7.34 15.50
N GLY A 119 7.88 7.84 14.56
CA GLY A 119 7.43 8.75 13.53
C GLY A 119 7.81 8.22 12.14
N THR A 120 6.87 8.22 11.18
CA THR A 120 7.15 7.82 9.80
C THR A 120 6.56 8.80 8.80
N VAL A 121 7.25 8.97 7.67
CA VAL A 121 6.73 9.66 6.48
C VAL A 121 6.63 8.64 5.36
N THR A 122 5.50 8.64 4.65
CA THR A 122 5.23 7.75 3.52
C THR A 122 4.89 8.58 2.29
N TRP A 123 5.49 8.25 1.17
CA TRP A 123 5.05 8.68 -0.15
C TRP A 123 4.53 7.48 -0.92
N ASP A 124 3.36 7.66 -1.55
CA ASP A 124 2.71 6.67 -2.40
C ASP A 124 2.44 7.30 -3.76
N ARG A 125 3.01 6.73 -4.80
CA ARG A 125 2.84 7.19 -6.16
C ARG A 125 1.46 6.79 -6.67
N GLY A 126 0.69 7.74 -7.16
CA GLY A 126 -0.56 7.47 -7.84
C GLY A 126 -0.38 6.57 -9.06
N THR A 127 -1.26 5.60 -9.23
CA THR A 127 -1.17 4.58 -10.29
C THR A 127 -1.82 4.99 -11.60
N SER A 128 -2.61 6.07 -11.65
CA SER A 128 -3.13 6.60 -12.90
C SER A 128 -2.02 7.12 -13.80
N SER A 129 -2.07 6.79 -15.08
CA SER A 129 -1.19 7.36 -16.10
C SER A 129 -1.48 8.84 -16.30
N VAL A 130 -0.46 9.60 -16.69
CA VAL A 130 -0.56 11.04 -16.89
C VAL A 130 -0.11 11.35 -18.32
N ASN A 131 -0.91 12.06 -19.07
CA ASN A 131 -0.57 12.50 -20.42
C ASN A 131 0.49 13.64 -20.41
N GLY A 132 0.95 14.05 -21.58
CA GLY A 132 1.95 15.09 -21.72
C GLY A 132 1.55 16.48 -21.18
N ALA A 133 0.26 16.72 -20.92
CA ALA A 133 -0.27 17.94 -20.32
C ALA A 133 -0.45 17.84 -18.79
N GLY A 134 -0.09 16.71 -18.17
CA GLY A 134 -0.24 16.50 -16.73
C GLY A 134 -1.63 16.05 -16.28
N VAL A 135 -2.51 15.72 -17.23
CA VAL A 135 -3.88 15.25 -16.96
C VAL A 135 -3.88 13.72 -16.85
N LEU A 136 -4.58 13.17 -15.87
CA LEU A 136 -4.72 11.74 -15.71
C LEU A 136 -5.51 11.14 -16.87
N GLU A 137 -5.00 10.08 -17.47
CA GLU A 137 -5.66 9.42 -18.60
C GLU A 137 -6.89 8.66 -18.16
N ASN A 138 -6.78 7.94 -17.06
CA ASN A 138 -7.89 7.18 -16.47
C ASN A 138 -7.77 7.14 -14.93
N GLY A 139 -8.91 7.06 -14.27
CA GLY A 139 -9.00 6.95 -12.82
C GLY A 139 -8.69 8.27 -12.09
N THR A 140 -8.54 8.16 -10.77
CA THR A 140 -8.38 9.31 -9.85
C THR A 140 -7.22 9.09 -8.88
N GLN A 141 -6.32 8.14 -9.16
CA GLN A 141 -5.24 7.74 -8.26
C GLN A 141 -4.04 8.68 -8.43
N THR A 142 -4.07 9.78 -7.69
CA THR A 142 -2.98 10.76 -7.57
C THR A 142 -2.01 10.39 -6.45
N ASP A 143 -0.86 11.07 -6.43
CA ASP A 143 0.15 10.89 -5.39
C ASP A 143 -0.40 11.21 -3.99
N ARG A 144 0.12 10.47 -3.01
CA ARG A 144 -0.29 10.56 -1.63
C ARG A 144 0.92 10.72 -0.71
N TRP A 145 0.81 11.60 0.28
CA TRP A 145 1.79 11.78 1.34
C TRP A 145 1.15 11.52 2.68
N GLY A 146 1.82 10.76 3.53
CA GLY A 146 1.35 10.42 4.87
C GLY A 146 2.41 10.72 5.93
N LEU A 147 1.94 11.18 7.10
CA LEU A 147 2.70 11.27 8.33
C LEU A 147 2.00 10.41 9.37
N THR A 148 2.76 9.52 10.03
CA THR A 148 2.24 8.71 11.15
C THR A 148 3.09 8.95 12.37
N LEU A 149 2.43 9.16 13.50
CA LEU A 149 3.03 9.20 14.84
C LEU A 149 2.40 8.10 15.67
N GLY A 150 3.22 7.32 16.35
CA GLY A 150 2.78 6.21 17.19
C GLY A 150 3.54 6.17 18.50
N ALA A 151 2.95 5.53 19.50
CA ALA A 151 3.57 5.22 20.77
C ALA A 151 3.16 3.83 21.23
N ALA A 152 4.10 3.12 21.88
CA ALA A 152 3.85 1.88 22.60
C ALA A 152 4.29 2.07 24.06
N TYR A 153 3.43 1.65 24.99
CA TYR A 153 3.63 1.77 26.42
C TYR A 153 3.44 0.40 27.09
N ASP A 154 4.48 -0.07 27.74
CA ASP A 154 4.46 -1.29 28.53
C ASP A 154 3.80 -1.02 29.88
N ILE A 155 2.53 -1.41 30.04
CA ILE A 155 1.77 -1.28 31.29
C ILE A 155 2.31 -2.24 32.34
N SER A 156 2.77 -3.39 31.91
CA SER A 156 3.45 -4.43 32.72
C SER A 156 4.27 -5.33 31.81
N GLU A 157 5.06 -6.24 32.40
CA GLU A 157 5.87 -7.24 31.65
C GLU A 157 5.07 -8.05 30.61
N ASN A 158 3.76 -8.16 30.81
CA ASN A 158 2.89 -8.99 29.98
C ASN A 158 1.82 -8.17 29.21
N VAL A 159 1.75 -6.85 29.41
CA VAL A 159 0.69 -6.01 28.81
C VAL A 159 1.30 -4.76 28.19
N GLU A 160 1.16 -4.64 26.87
CA GLU A 160 1.54 -3.47 26.08
C GLU A 160 0.29 -2.78 25.53
N PHE A 161 0.21 -1.47 25.71
CA PHE A 161 -0.75 -0.62 24.98
C PHE A 161 -0.01 0.13 23.89
N SER A 162 -0.57 0.13 22.68
CA SER A 162 -0.02 0.93 21.58
C SER A 162 -1.11 1.74 20.90
N GLY A 163 -0.74 2.90 20.40
CA GLY A 163 -1.66 3.77 19.70
C GLY A 163 -0.95 4.65 18.69
N GLY A 164 -1.71 5.22 17.74
CA GLY A 164 -1.13 6.07 16.74
C GLY A 164 -2.16 6.94 16.03
N VAL A 165 -1.64 8.01 15.44
CA VAL A 165 -2.37 8.93 14.57
C VAL A 165 -1.65 9.00 13.25
N SER A 166 -2.38 8.85 12.15
CA SER A 166 -1.87 9.09 10.81
C SER A 166 -2.68 10.14 10.09
N TYR A 167 -2.00 11.04 9.41
CA TYR A 167 -2.58 12.05 8.53
C TYR A 167 -2.00 11.89 7.13
N SER A 168 -2.87 11.78 6.13
CA SER A 168 -2.46 11.65 4.74
C SER A 168 -3.14 12.70 3.88
N THR A 169 -2.40 13.24 2.91
CA THR A 169 -2.93 14.12 1.87
C THR A 169 -2.94 13.38 0.54
N ILE A 170 -3.98 13.59 -0.25
CA ILE A 170 -4.17 13.08 -1.60
C ILE A 170 -4.08 14.27 -2.53
N ALA A 171 -3.23 14.22 -3.54
CA ALA A 171 -3.05 15.35 -4.44
C ALA A 171 -4.32 15.66 -5.24
N ALA A 172 -4.55 16.94 -5.51
CA ALA A 172 -5.55 17.40 -6.46
C ALA A 172 -5.25 16.87 -7.86
N GLY A 173 -6.24 16.78 -8.71
CA GLY A 173 -6.06 16.31 -10.08
C GLY A 173 -7.25 16.61 -10.99
N SER A 174 -7.06 16.25 -12.26
CA SER A 174 -8.10 16.21 -13.27
C SER A 174 -7.88 15.02 -14.18
N ASN A 175 -8.94 14.51 -14.81
CA ASN A 175 -8.86 13.42 -15.77
C ASN A 175 -9.39 13.82 -17.16
N LEU A 176 -9.26 12.93 -18.13
CA LEU A 176 -9.72 13.15 -19.51
C LEU A 176 -11.26 13.22 -19.66
N GLN A 177 -12.00 12.88 -18.63
CA GLN A 177 -13.46 12.99 -18.56
C GLN A 177 -13.90 14.39 -18.05
N ASP A 178 -12.99 15.36 -17.97
CA ASP A 178 -13.21 16.69 -17.42
C ASP A 178 -13.64 16.71 -15.95
N GLU A 179 -13.41 15.62 -15.22
CA GLU A 179 -13.60 15.59 -13.78
C GLU A 179 -12.40 16.25 -13.10
N THR A 180 -12.68 17.07 -12.10
CA THR A 180 -11.66 17.74 -11.29
C THR A 180 -11.92 17.49 -9.81
N TRP A 181 -10.85 17.35 -9.03
CA TRP A 181 -10.95 17.24 -7.57
C TRP A 181 -9.86 18.03 -6.88
N ASP A 182 -10.22 18.59 -5.75
CA ASP A 182 -9.29 19.27 -4.86
C ASP A 182 -8.46 18.29 -4.05
N ARG A 183 -7.46 18.82 -3.34
CA ARG A 183 -6.65 18.04 -2.41
C ARG A 183 -7.53 17.43 -1.31
N GLY A 184 -7.49 16.12 -1.20
CA GLY A 184 -8.13 15.38 -0.13
C GLY A 184 -7.21 15.16 1.08
N SER A 185 -7.81 14.80 2.22
CA SER A 185 -7.05 14.35 3.39
C SER A 185 -7.79 13.25 4.13
N VAL A 186 -7.01 12.40 4.80
CA VAL A 186 -7.49 11.30 5.65
C VAL A 186 -6.79 11.40 6.99
N LEU A 187 -7.55 11.42 8.08
CA LEU A 187 -7.06 11.26 9.44
C LEU A 187 -7.50 9.88 9.95
N ALA A 188 -6.56 9.09 10.45
CA ALA A 188 -6.86 7.81 11.10
C ALA A 188 -6.24 7.76 12.49
N ILE A 189 -6.96 7.15 13.43
CA ILE A 189 -6.51 6.92 14.81
C ILE A 189 -6.61 5.42 15.06
N SER A 190 -5.60 4.85 15.68
CA SER A 190 -5.53 3.44 16.05
C SER A 190 -5.14 3.26 17.51
N ALA A 191 -5.66 2.20 18.13
CA ALA A 191 -5.24 1.73 19.44
C ALA A 191 -5.24 0.20 19.46
N SER A 192 -4.30 -0.39 20.18
CA SER A 192 -4.16 -1.83 20.35
C SER A 192 -3.71 -2.15 21.77
N LEU A 193 -4.19 -3.25 22.31
CA LEU A 193 -3.74 -3.84 23.57
C LEU A 193 -3.26 -5.26 23.28
N LYS A 194 -2.01 -5.54 23.64
CA LYS A 194 -1.40 -6.88 23.55
C LYS A 194 -1.18 -7.42 24.95
N ALA A 195 -1.69 -8.62 25.21
CA ALA A 195 -1.47 -9.37 26.43
C ALA A 195 -0.83 -10.72 26.11
N SER A 196 0.21 -11.09 26.89
CA SER A 196 0.91 -12.38 26.79
C SER A 196 0.69 -13.14 28.10
N PHE A 197 0.36 -14.46 28.02
CA PHE A 197 0.04 -15.31 29.18
C PHE A 197 1.01 -16.46 29.25
#